data_c36c36eb3a51c54c765602542079fdaa
#
_entry.id   c36c36eb3a51c54c765602542079fdaa
#
_cell.length_a   1.000
_cell.length_b   1.000
_cell.length_c   1.000
_cell.angle_alpha   90.00
_cell.angle_beta   90.00
_cell.angle_gamma   90.00
#
_symmetry.space_group_name_H-M   'P 1'
#
loop_
_entity.id
_entity.type
_entity.pdbx_description
1 polymer ?
#
loop_
_entity_poly.entity_id
_entity_poly.type
_entity_poly.pdbx_seq_one_letter_code
_entity_poly.pdbx_strand_id
1 'polypeptide(L)'
;MRKIYWVVLTIIPLFILLTITSCKEDEIIEPEVTYDPTPYAFDIPEWVAVNIGEISAPIDNPTTIAGVELGRALFYDERLSNDMTMSCGTCHKQANAFDDPRPFSQGTNGAFGNRNAMAIINLAWDGSFFWDGRQQSLEAQAHDHVTNPIEMANTGVEIENRLLDDAQYQ
;
A
#
# COMPACT_ATOMS: atom_id res chain seq x y z
N MET A 1 1.37 58.34 -50.58
CA MET A 1 1.44 56.90 -50.29
C MET A 1 2.58 56.49 -49.30
N ARG A 2 3.50 57.32 -48.92
CA ARG A 2 4.64 56.96 -48.01
C ARG A 2 4.34 57.00 -46.49
N LYS A 3 3.29 57.71 -46.10
CA LYS A 3 2.96 57.95 -44.68
C LYS A 3 2.18 56.78 -44.04
N ILE A 4 1.49 55.89 -44.80
CA ILE A 4 0.69 54.81 -44.27
C ILE A 4 1.57 53.63 -43.84
N TYR A 5 2.71 53.37 -44.51
CA TYR A 5 3.60 52.26 -44.18
C TYR A 5 4.32 52.41 -42.83
N TRP A 6 4.56 53.63 -42.37
CA TRP A 6 5.21 53.87 -41.08
C TRP A 6 4.28 53.61 -39.88
N VAL A 7 2.99 53.84 -40.03
CA VAL A 7 2.00 53.59 -38.98
C VAL A 7 1.77 52.11 -38.81
N VAL A 8 1.75 51.35 -39.91
CA VAL A 8 1.56 49.90 -39.86
C VAL A 8 2.77 49.16 -39.27
N LEU A 9 4.00 49.65 -39.52
CA LEU A 9 5.23 49.05 -39.03
C LEU A 9 5.46 49.27 -37.54
N THR A 10 4.85 50.31 -36.93
CA THR A 10 4.98 50.57 -35.48
C THR A 10 3.92 49.92 -34.65
N ILE A 11 2.75 49.59 -35.20
CA ILE A 11 1.65 48.93 -34.48
C ILE A 11 1.86 47.43 -34.36
N ILE A 12 2.43 46.76 -35.36
CA ILE A 12 2.68 45.30 -35.36
C ILE A 12 3.62 44.88 -34.23
N PRO A 13 4.79 45.53 -33.98
CA PRO A 13 5.66 45.11 -32.87
C PRO A 13 5.07 45.44 -31.49
N LEU A 14 4.18 46.42 -31.36
CA LEU A 14 3.52 46.73 -30.10
C LEU A 14 2.45 45.65 -29.75
N PHE A 15 1.78 45.09 -30.74
CA PHE A 15 0.78 44.03 -30.52
C PHE A 15 1.44 42.70 -30.23
N ILE A 16 2.61 42.43 -30.78
CA ILE A 16 3.39 41.19 -30.49
C ILE A 16 3.97 41.26 -29.07
N LEU A 17 4.30 42.42 -28.54
CA LEU A 17 4.85 42.59 -27.20
C LEU A 17 3.79 42.38 -26.09
N LEU A 18 2.49 42.56 -26.42
CA LEU A 18 1.38 42.42 -25.46
C LEU A 18 0.86 40.98 -25.31
N THR A 19 1.31 40.05 -26.15
CA THR A 19 0.84 38.64 -26.11
C THR A 19 1.77 37.68 -25.35
N ILE A 20 2.90 38.18 -24.81
CA ILE A 20 3.89 37.33 -24.11
C ILE A 20 3.68 37.34 -22.59
N THR A 21 2.70 38.07 -22.07
CA THR A 21 2.43 38.09 -20.63
C THR A 21 1.15 37.37 -20.32
N SER A 22 1.15 36.05 -20.29
CA SER A 22 0.29 35.27 -19.40
C SER A 22 0.41 33.77 -19.69
N CYS A 23 1.47 33.18 -19.25
CA CYS A 23 1.40 31.86 -18.64
C CYS A 23 2.17 32.00 -17.32
N LYS A 24 1.48 32.40 -16.28
CA LYS A 24 1.90 31.95 -14.95
C LYS A 24 1.59 30.47 -14.97
N GLU A 25 2.62 29.65 -14.98
CA GLU A 25 2.52 28.29 -14.49
C GLU A 25 1.99 28.41 -13.06
N ASP A 26 0.74 28.04 -12.85
CA ASP A 26 0.25 27.82 -11.49
C ASP A 26 1.12 26.71 -10.93
N GLU A 27 1.99 27.07 -10.00
CA GLU A 27 2.79 26.13 -9.24
C GLU A 27 1.80 25.22 -8.52
N ILE A 28 1.63 24.00 -9.03
CA ILE A 28 0.83 22.97 -8.38
C ILE A 28 1.56 22.69 -7.09
N ILE A 29 1.14 23.33 -6.01
CA ILE A 29 1.59 22.99 -4.66
C ILE A 29 0.98 21.60 -4.39
N GLU A 30 1.74 20.55 -4.68
CA GLU A 30 1.38 19.24 -4.22
C GLU A 30 1.27 19.28 -2.70
N PRO A 31 0.18 18.75 -2.11
CA PRO A 31 0.07 18.73 -0.67
C PRO A 31 1.26 17.94 -0.10
N GLU A 32 2.06 18.58 0.73
CA GLU A 32 3.11 17.91 1.47
C GLU A 32 2.43 16.85 2.36
N VAL A 33 2.53 15.58 1.97
CA VAL A 33 2.05 14.45 2.77
C VAL A 33 2.96 14.34 3.98
N THR A 34 2.54 14.97 5.08
CA THR A 34 3.25 14.83 6.35
C THR A 34 2.93 13.46 6.94
N TYR A 35 3.95 12.62 7.08
CA TYR A 35 3.84 11.38 7.84
C TYR A 35 3.47 11.69 9.29
N ASP A 36 2.31 11.23 9.74
CA ASP A 36 1.87 11.32 11.13
C ASP A 36 2.20 10.01 11.88
N PRO A 37 3.23 10.01 12.74
CA PRO A 37 3.63 8.84 13.51
C PRO A 37 2.74 8.61 14.75
N THR A 38 1.50 9.11 14.78
CA THR A 38 0.60 8.92 15.92
C THR A 38 0.45 7.44 16.24
N PRO A 39 0.83 6.99 17.46
CA PRO A 39 0.73 5.60 17.85
C PRO A 39 -0.71 5.09 17.79
N TYR A 40 -0.89 3.88 17.32
CA TYR A 40 -2.18 3.21 17.34
C TYR A 40 -2.48 2.68 18.76
N ALA A 41 -3.59 3.09 19.35
CA ALA A 41 -4.03 2.60 20.65
C ALA A 41 -4.86 1.31 20.49
N PHE A 42 -4.37 0.22 21.03
CA PHE A 42 -5.11 -1.04 21.06
C PHE A 42 -6.10 -1.01 22.25
N ASP A 43 -7.36 -1.32 22.00
CA ASP A 43 -8.36 -1.54 23.05
C ASP A 43 -8.29 -3.00 23.53
N ILE A 44 -7.35 -3.27 24.45
CA ILE A 44 -7.12 -4.61 24.98
C ILE A 44 -7.84 -4.73 26.31
N PRO A 45 -8.74 -5.71 26.50
CA PRO A 45 -9.36 -5.96 27.79
C PRO A 45 -8.30 -6.21 28.88
N GLU A 46 -8.49 -5.60 30.07
CA GLU A 46 -7.56 -5.69 31.18
C GLU A 46 -7.16 -7.14 31.53
N TRP A 47 -8.11 -8.06 31.48
CA TRP A 47 -7.85 -9.47 31.77
C TRP A 47 -6.89 -10.12 30.74
N VAL A 48 -6.86 -9.65 29.50
CA VAL A 48 -5.91 -10.10 28.46
C VAL A 48 -4.53 -9.55 28.77
N ALA A 49 -4.42 -8.25 29.00
CA ALA A 49 -3.15 -7.60 29.33
C ALA A 49 -2.49 -8.22 30.57
N VAL A 50 -3.28 -8.52 31.61
CA VAL A 50 -2.79 -9.12 32.85
C VAL A 50 -2.35 -10.59 32.69
N ASN A 51 -3.05 -11.40 31.89
CA ASN A 51 -2.82 -12.84 31.84
C ASN A 51 -1.99 -13.28 30.62
N ILE A 52 -2.01 -12.52 29.51
CA ILE A 52 -1.32 -12.86 28.27
C ILE A 52 -0.16 -11.91 28.03
N GLY A 53 -0.31 -10.65 28.38
CA GLY A 53 0.67 -9.60 28.22
C GLY A 53 0.24 -8.51 27.25
N GLU A 54 1.06 -7.48 27.17
CA GLU A 54 0.90 -6.34 26.26
C GLU A 54 1.25 -6.74 24.81
N ILE A 55 0.64 -6.06 23.84
CA ILE A 55 1.03 -6.18 22.43
C ILE A 55 2.39 -5.52 22.26
N SER A 56 3.33 -6.24 21.65
CA SER A 56 4.66 -5.73 21.31
C SER A 56 4.79 -5.56 19.80
N ALA A 57 5.01 -4.33 19.36
CA ALA A 57 5.40 -4.04 17.98
C ALA A 57 6.94 -4.05 17.84
N PRO A 58 7.49 -4.37 16.66
CA PRO A 58 8.92 -4.20 16.39
C PRO A 58 9.36 -2.76 16.63
N ILE A 59 10.56 -2.57 17.19
CA ILE A 59 11.07 -1.23 17.53
C ILE A 59 11.34 -0.36 16.29
N ASP A 60 11.62 -0.99 15.18
CA ASP A 60 11.86 -0.38 13.86
C ASP A 60 10.60 -0.29 12.99
N ASN A 61 9.49 -0.87 13.46
CA ASN A 61 8.18 -0.81 12.79
C ASN A 61 7.05 -0.62 13.83
N PRO A 62 7.00 0.52 14.53
CA PRO A 62 5.98 0.78 15.53
C PRO A 62 4.59 0.88 14.90
N THR A 63 3.58 0.35 15.56
CA THR A 63 2.21 0.41 15.06
C THR A 63 1.65 1.82 15.20
N THR A 64 1.36 2.47 14.06
CA THR A 64 0.79 3.82 13.98
C THR A 64 -0.59 3.80 13.32
N ILE A 65 -1.38 4.87 13.50
CA ILE A 65 -2.69 5.00 12.85
C ILE A 65 -2.54 4.91 11.33
N ALA A 66 -1.61 5.68 10.75
CA ALA A 66 -1.34 5.64 9.31
C ALA A 66 -0.87 4.25 8.83
N GLY A 67 -0.02 3.57 9.62
CA GLY A 67 0.43 2.21 9.32
C GLY A 67 -0.71 1.19 9.31
N VAL A 68 -1.66 1.31 10.24
CA VAL A 68 -2.86 0.45 10.27
C VAL A 68 -3.77 0.70 9.07
N GLU A 69 -3.96 1.96 8.68
CA GLU A 69 -4.75 2.33 7.51
C GLU A 69 -4.12 1.80 6.21
N LEU A 70 -2.81 2.01 6.06
CA LEU A 70 -2.04 1.46 4.94
C LEU A 70 -2.12 -0.07 4.90
N GLY A 71 -1.88 -0.74 6.01
CA GLY A 71 -1.95 -2.21 6.11
C GLY A 71 -3.33 -2.75 5.75
N ARG A 72 -4.39 -2.05 6.14
CA ARG A 72 -5.77 -2.40 5.77
C ARG A 72 -6.01 -2.25 4.27
N ALA A 73 -5.52 -1.17 3.65
CA ALA A 73 -5.62 -0.97 2.21
C ALA A 73 -4.87 -2.08 1.46
N LEU A 74 -3.62 -2.34 1.84
CA LEU A 74 -2.77 -3.37 1.22
C LEU A 74 -3.35 -4.78 1.37
N PHE A 75 -3.99 -5.10 2.49
CA PHE A 75 -4.57 -6.43 2.74
C PHE A 75 -5.62 -6.83 1.70
N TYR A 76 -6.32 -5.86 1.10
CA TYR A 76 -7.33 -6.09 0.08
C TYR A 76 -6.88 -5.70 -1.33
N ASP A 77 -5.62 -5.29 -1.50
CA ASP A 77 -5.11 -4.83 -2.79
C ASP A 77 -4.63 -5.99 -3.66
N GLU A 78 -5.33 -6.23 -4.77
CA GLU A 78 -4.99 -7.29 -5.72
C GLU A 78 -3.69 -7.01 -6.49
N ARG A 79 -3.20 -5.76 -6.52
CA ARG A 79 -1.93 -5.39 -7.15
C ARG A 79 -0.71 -6.02 -6.47
N LEU A 80 -0.87 -6.54 -5.25
CA LEU A 80 0.18 -7.28 -4.56
C LEU A 80 0.49 -8.64 -5.21
N SER A 81 -0.43 -9.23 -5.97
CA SER A 81 -0.15 -10.45 -6.72
C SER A 81 0.42 -10.16 -8.11
N ASN A 82 1.19 -11.09 -8.66
CA ASN A 82 1.85 -10.93 -9.96
C ASN A 82 0.88 -10.62 -11.10
N ASP A 83 -0.25 -11.32 -11.13
CA ASP A 83 -1.29 -11.18 -12.15
C ASP A 83 -2.42 -10.22 -11.75
N MET A 84 -2.32 -9.55 -10.61
CA MET A 84 -3.31 -8.61 -10.07
C MET A 84 -4.71 -9.22 -9.90
N THR A 85 -4.80 -10.49 -9.52
CA THR A 85 -6.07 -11.21 -9.36
C THR A 85 -6.39 -11.60 -7.93
N MET A 86 -5.44 -11.44 -7.01
CA MET A 86 -5.63 -11.84 -5.62
C MET A 86 -4.90 -10.93 -4.64
N SER A 87 -5.49 -10.81 -3.47
CA SER A 87 -4.95 -10.11 -2.29
C SER A 87 -4.84 -11.06 -1.10
N CYS A 88 -4.35 -10.59 0.04
CA CYS A 88 -4.37 -11.35 1.29
C CYS A 88 -5.81 -11.78 1.65
N GLY A 89 -6.79 -10.87 1.46
CA GLY A 89 -8.21 -11.13 1.70
C GLY A 89 -8.83 -12.23 0.81
N THR A 90 -8.18 -12.61 -0.28
CA THR A 90 -8.63 -13.71 -1.14
C THR A 90 -8.58 -15.07 -0.44
N CYS A 91 -7.53 -15.30 0.37
CA CYS A 91 -7.35 -16.52 1.16
C CYS A 91 -7.76 -16.31 2.62
N HIS A 92 -7.57 -15.12 3.18
CA HIS A 92 -7.94 -14.80 4.56
C HIS A 92 -9.26 -14.03 4.60
N LYS A 93 -10.38 -14.77 4.46
CA LYS A 93 -11.70 -14.19 4.32
C LYS A 93 -12.29 -13.79 5.67
N GLN A 94 -12.66 -12.52 5.83
CA GLN A 94 -13.27 -12.02 7.06
C GLN A 94 -14.50 -12.82 7.49
N ALA A 95 -15.34 -13.25 6.54
CA ALA A 95 -16.53 -14.07 6.81
C ALA A 95 -16.21 -15.45 7.42
N ASN A 96 -14.96 -15.91 7.30
CA ASN A 96 -14.47 -17.19 7.82
C ASN A 96 -13.43 -16.98 8.93
N ALA A 97 -13.54 -15.92 9.73
CA ALA A 97 -12.56 -15.54 10.74
C ALA A 97 -11.13 -15.37 10.18
N PHE A 98 -11.03 -14.79 8.99
CA PHE A 98 -9.77 -14.60 8.25
C PHE A 98 -9.02 -15.90 7.91
N ASP A 99 -9.76 -16.96 7.67
CA ASP A 99 -9.29 -18.26 7.20
C ASP A 99 -9.82 -18.58 5.79
N ASP A 100 -9.22 -19.57 5.11
CA ASP A 100 -9.75 -20.16 3.87
C ASP A 100 -10.55 -21.44 4.23
N PRO A 101 -11.85 -21.52 3.88
CA PRO A 101 -12.64 -22.72 4.16
C PRO A 101 -12.22 -23.94 3.31
N ARG A 102 -11.35 -23.74 2.31
CA ARG A 102 -10.78 -24.83 1.51
C ARG A 102 -9.60 -25.48 2.24
N PRO A 103 -9.36 -26.76 2.09
CA PRO A 103 -8.21 -27.41 2.70
C PRO A 103 -6.86 -26.87 2.18
N PHE A 104 -6.84 -26.35 0.94
CA PHE A 104 -5.69 -25.74 0.32
C PHE A 104 -6.12 -24.46 -0.42
N SER A 105 -5.41 -23.37 -0.19
CA SER A 105 -5.64 -22.13 -0.91
C SER A 105 -5.10 -22.21 -2.33
N GLN A 106 -5.83 -21.61 -3.26
CA GLN A 106 -5.41 -21.47 -4.65
C GLN A 106 -4.69 -20.14 -4.82
N GLY A 107 -3.48 -20.18 -5.34
CA GLY A 107 -2.70 -19.00 -5.68
C GLY A 107 -2.89 -18.54 -7.12
N THR A 108 -2.05 -17.60 -7.56
CA THR A 108 -1.96 -17.14 -8.95
C THR A 108 -1.72 -18.34 -9.89
N ASN A 109 -2.13 -18.20 -11.13
CA ASN A 109 -2.00 -19.28 -12.13
C ASN A 109 -2.77 -20.59 -11.80
N GLY A 110 -3.66 -20.57 -10.81
CA GLY A 110 -4.49 -21.72 -10.44
C GLY A 110 -3.76 -22.82 -9.68
N ALA A 111 -2.52 -22.61 -9.26
CA ALA A 111 -1.79 -23.56 -8.43
C ALA A 111 -2.39 -23.64 -7.02
N PHE A 112 -2.29 -24.81 -6.40
CA PHE A 112 -2.74 -25.00 -5.01
C PHE A 112 -1.55 -25.14 -4.08
N GLY A 113 -1.64 -24.52 -2.91
CA GLY A 113 -0.74 -24.78 -1.81
C GLY A 113 -0.86 -26.22 -1.29
N ASN A 114 -0.03 -26.58 -0.32
CA ASN A 114 -0.01 -27.90 0.30
C ASN A 114 -0.44 -27.88 1.77
N ARG A 115 -0.87 -26.74 2.27
CA ARG A 115 -1.38 -26.52 3.63
C ARG A 115 -2.58 -25.58 3.58
N ASN A 116 -3.42 -25.68 4.60
CA ASN A 116 -4.50 -24.73 4.81
C ASN A 116 -3.95 -23.35 5.20
N ALA A 117 -4.61 -22.28 4.76
CA ALA A 117 -4.32 -20.94 5.27
C ALA A 117 -4.62 -20.89 6.77
N MET A 118 -3.76 -20.22 7.53
CA MET A 118 -4.00 -20.05 8.96
C MET A 118 -4.92 -18.86 9.19
N ALA A 119 -5.79 -18.94 10.20
CA ALA A 119 -6.59 -17.80 10.60
C ALA A 119 -5.70 -16.64 11.08
N ILE A 120 -5.97 -15.42 10.61
CA ILE A 120 -5.28 -14.20 11.08
C ILE A 120 -6.01 -13.68 12.31
N ILE A 121 -5.76 -14.30 13.46
CA ILE A 121 -6.33 -13.94 14.76
C ILE A 121 -5.24 -13.99 15.83
N ASN A 122 -5.24 -13.02 16.72
CA ASN A 122 -4.37 -12.97 17.91
C ASN A 122 -2.86 -13.06 17.65
N LEU A 123 -2.41 -12.78 16.43
CA LEU A 123 -1.00 -12.93 16.01
C LEU A 123 -0.03 -12.03 16.77
N ALA A 124 -0.53 -10.98 17.43
CA ALA A 124 0.29 -10.05 18.20
C ALA A 124 1.02 -10.70 19.40
N TRP A 125 0.56 -11.87 19.84
CA TRP A 125 1.16 -12.63 20.93
C TRP A 125 1.90 -13.88 20.49
N ASP A 126 1.92 -14.17 19.17
CA ASP A 126 2.64 -15.32 18.64
C ASP A 126 4.14 -15.00 18.50
N GLY A 127 4.97 -15.95 18.91
CA GLY A 127 6.43 -15.86 18.80
C GLY A 127 7.00 -16.48 17.54
N SER A 128 6.18 -17.14 16.72
CA SER A 128 6.60 -17.76 15.45
C SER A 128 5.41 -17.98 14.53
N PHE A 129 5.65 -17.96 13.24
CA PHE A 129 4.62 -17.91 12.20
C PHE A 129 4.77 -19.06 11.21
N PHE A 130 3.72 -19.35 10.45
CA PHE A 130 3.45 -20.59 9.71
C PHE A 130 3.21 -21.80 10.63
N TRP A 131 2.55 -22.84 10.10
CA TRP A 131 2.27 -24.08 10.82
C TRP A 131 3.51 -24.78 11.40
N ASP A 132 4.68 -24.51 10.84
CA ASP A 132 5.97 -25.06 11.25
C ASP A 132 6.86 -24.07 12.01
N GLY A 133 6.38 -22.86 12.26
CA GLY A 133 7.11 -21.84 13.03
C GLY A 133 8.39 -21.32 12.36
N ARG A 134 8.51 -21.46 11.03
CA ARG A 134 9.75 -21.12 10.32
C ARG A 134 10.06 -19.63 10.24
N GLN A 135 9.04 -18.77 10.39
CA GLN A 135 9.22 -17.32 10.42
C GLN A 135 9.08 -16.76 11.84
N GLN A 136 9.87 -15.73 12.15
CA GLN A 136 9.95 -15.12 13.48
C GLN A 136 9.30 -13.73 13.52
N SER A 137 8.79 -13.22 12.41
CA SER A 137 8.04 -11.97 12.34
C SER A 137 6.91 -12.04 11.31
N LEU A 138 5.90 -11.19 11.50
CA LEU A 138 4.78 -11.04 10.56
C LEU A 138 5.23 -10.46 9.23
N GLU A 139 6.21 -9.55 9.23
CA GLU A 139 6.78 -8.97 8.03
C GLU A 139 7.44 -10.05 7.16
N ALA A 140 8.24 -10.93 7.78
CA ALA A 140 8.88 -12.04 7.07
C ALA A 140 7.84 -13.03 6.53
N GLN A 141 6.78 -13.32 7.30
CA GLN A 141 5.68 -14.16 6.83
C GLN A 141 4.94 -13.55 5.64
N ALA A 142 4.59 -12.26 5.72
CA ALA A 142 3.91 -11.56 4.63
C ALA A 142 4.78 -11.53 3.36
N HIS A 143 6.08 -11.27 3.51
CA HIS A 143 7.03 -11.31 2.40
C HIS A 143 7.09 -12.70 1.74
N ASP A 144 7.11 -13.78 2.52
CA ASP A 144 7.11 -15.15 1.99
C ASP A 144 5.86 -15.43 1.15
N HIS A 145 4.67 -15.00 1.58
CA HIS A 145 3.43 -15.19 0.81
C HIS A 145 3.45 -14.42 -0.51
N VAL A 146 3.93 -13.18 -0.48
CA VAL A 146 4.02 -12.31 -1.66
C VAL A 146 4.98 -12.91 -2.69
N THR A 147 6.13 -13.43 -2.24
CA THR A 147 7.19 -13.93 -3.14
C THR A 147 7.04 -15.39 -3.53
N ASN A 148 6.17 -16.14 -2.85
CA ASN A 148 5.95 -17.55 -3.15
C ASN A 148 5.34 -17.75 -4.54
N PRO A 149 6.02 -18.48 -5.45
CA PRO A 149 5.54 -18.67 -6.83
C PRO A 149 4.23 -19.48 -6.92
N ILE A 150 3.85 -20.19 -5.85
CA ILE A 150 2.57 -20.93 -5.79
C ILE A 150 1.44 -20.03 -5.26
N GLU A 151 1.76 -18.95 -4.54
CA GLU A 151 0.78 -18.06 -3.92
C GLU A 151 0.63 -16.77 -4.74
N MET A 152 1.24 -15.66 -4.33
CA MET A 152 1.10 -14.36 -5.01
C MET A 152 2.12 -14.14 -6.14
N ALA A 153 3.23 -14.87 -6.14
CA ALA A 153 4.23 -14.97 -7.21
C ALA A 153 4.81 -13.60 -7.67
N ASN A 154 4.93 -12.63 -6.77
CA ASN A 154 5.39 -11.28 -7.08
C ASN A 154 6.76 -10.97 -6.45
N THR A 155 7.27 -9.77 -6.64
CA THR A 155 8.51 -9.26 -6.02
C THR A 155 8.24 -7.94 -5.33
N GLY A 156 9.01 -7.64 -4.27
CA GLY A 156 8.88 -6.36 -3.56
C GLY A 156 9.09 -5.16 -4.49
N VAL A 157 10.03 -5.23 -5.40
CA VAL A 157 10.32 -4.15 -6.37
C VAL A 157 9.14 -3.88 -7.30
N GLU A 158 8.50 -4.94 -7.81
CA GLU A 158 7.34 -4.78 -8.70
C GLU A 158 6.14 -4.20 -7.95
N ILE A 159 5.91 -4.63 -6.71
CA ILE A 159 4.86 -4.08 -5.85
C ILE A 159 5.10 -2.61 -5.58
N GLU A 160 6.31 -2.25 -5.15
CA GLU A 160 6.68 -0.86 -4.87
C GLU A 160 6.41 0.04 -6.08
N ASN A 161 6.86 -0.37 -7.27
CA ASN A 161 6.61 0.39 -8.49
C ASN A 161 5.12 0.57 -8.77
N ARG A 162 4.31 -0.49 -8.63
CA ARG A 162 2.85 -0.40 -8.86
C ARG A 162 2.14 0.51 -7.87
N LEU A 163 2.58 0.52 -6.61
CA LEU A 163 1.96 1.33 -5.56
C LEU A 163 2.39 2.80 -5.64
N LEU A 164 3.66 3.07 -6.00
CA LEU A 164 4.16 4.44 -6.20
C LEU A 164 3.50 5.15 -7.38
N ASP A 165 3.02 4.42 -8.38
CA ASP A 165 2.29 4.99 -9.52
C ASP A 165 0.81 5.32 -9.20
N ASP A 166 0.32 4.97 -8.01
CA ASP A 166 -1.08 5.17 -7.63
C ASP A 166 -1.23 6.27 -6.58
N ALA A 167 -2.04 7.28 -6.92
CA ALA A 167 -2.34 8.42 -6.04
C ALA A 167 -2.96 8.03 -4.68
N GLN A 168 -3.49 6.82 -4.53
CA GLN A 168 -4.01 6.32 -3.25
C GLN A 168 -2.89 6.11 -2.22
N TYR A 169 -1.66 5.87 -2.68
CA TYR A 169 -0.50 5.54 -1.83
C TYR A 169 0.55 6.66 -1.78
N GLN A 170 0.23 7.84 -2.36
CA GLN A 170 1.08 9.04 -2.38
C GLN A 170 0.70 10.05 -1.30
#